data_b20e327981c0ed4cfe466c7e6c287140
#
_entry.id   b20e327981c0ed4cfe466c7e6c287140
#
_cell.length_a   1.000
_cell.length_b   1.000
_cell.length_c   1.000
_cell.angle_alpha   90.00
_cell.angle_beta   90.00
_cell.angle_gamma   90.00
#
_symmetry.space_group_name_H-M   'P 1'
#
loop_
_entity.id
_entity.type
_entity.pdbx_description
1 polymer ?
#
loop_
_entity_poly.entity_id
_entity_poly.type
_entity_poly.pdbx_seq_one_letter_code
_entity_poly.pdbx_strand_id
1 'polypeptide(L)'
;MSEPIKNRYEFVILFDVENGNPNGDPDAGNMPRVDPETGLGIVTDVCLKRKIRNYVETVKEDATGYRIYVKDGVPLNRSDAEAYAALDVDEKTVKEKKKADPDLDRKVRDWMCANFYDVRTFGAVMTTFVKAALNCGQVRGPVQLGFARSVEPAIPQEITITRVAITTEADAEKKGTEMGRKYVIPYGLYRCEGYVSANLARKTTGFSEEDLSLLWDCLLYTSPSPRDST
;
A
#
# COMPACT_ATOMS: atom_id res chain seq x y z
N MET A 1 12.80 19.83 6.28
CA MET A 1 12.78 18.36 6.09
C MET A 1 13.87 17.79 6.97
N SER A 2 13.56 16.76 7.74
CA SER A 2 14.55 16.03 8.56
C SER A 2 15.60 15.36 7.64
N GLU A 3 16.80 15.10 8.18
CA GLU A 3 17.87 14.46 7.39
C GLU A 3 17.47 13.04 6.95
N PRO A 4 17.82 12.62 5.72
CA PRO A 4 17.64 11.25 5.29
C PRO A 4 18.40 10.25 6.16
N ILE A 5 17.88 9.03 6.30
CA ILE A 5 18.52 7.95 7.07
C ILE A 5 19.96 7.70 6.61
N LYS A 6 20.82 7.34 7.57
CA LYS A 6 22.26 7.11 7.34
C LYS A 6 22.63 5.64 7.27
N ASN A 7 21.82 4.78 7.89
CA ASN A 7 22.09 3.35 8.00
C ASN A 7 21.19 2.51 7.09
N ARG A 8 21.72 1.37 6.64
CA ARG A 8 20.95 0.30 6.00
C ARG A 8 20.35 -0.59 7.08
N TYR A 9 19.14 -1.09 6.82
CA TYR A 9 18.47 -2.03 7.70
C TYR A 9 18.01 -3.26 6.91
N GLU A 10 18.12 -4.40 7.54
CA GLU A 10 17.50 -5.66 7.15
C GLU A 10 16.68 -6.15 8.33
N PHE A 11 15.46 -6.57 8.09
CA PHE A 11 14.56 -6.97 9.16
C PHE A 11 13.64 -8.09 8.74
N VAL A 12 13.11 -8.80 9.71
CA VAL A 12 12.09 -9.83 9.54
C VAL A 12 10.85 -9.41 10.31
N ILE A 13 9.71 -9.49 9.66
CA ILE A 13 8.40 -9.35 10.29
C ILE A 13 7.85 -10.74 10.50
N LEU A 14 7.42 -11.03 11.73
CA LEU A 14 6.59 -12.19 12.04
C LEU A 14 5.20 -11.67 12.45
N PHE A 15 4.17 -12.21 11.84
CA PHE A 15 2.79 -11.92 12.21
C PHE A 15 1.95 -13.19 12.07
N ASP A 16 0.94 -13.33 12.89
CA ASP A 16 0.02 -14.43 12.82
C ASP A 16 -1.35 -13.99 12.29
N VAL A 17 -2.09 -14.98 11.86
CA VAL A 17 -3.47 -14.83 11.41
C VAL A 17 -4.27 -15.94 12.09
N GLU A 18 -5.33 -15.55 12.80
CA GLU A 18 -6.27 -16.46 13.42
C GLU A 18 -7.66 -16.19 12.87
N ASN A 19 -8.31 -17.24 12.33
CA ASN A 19 -9.66 -17.19 11.77
C ASN A 19 -9.88 -16.04 10.77
N GLY A 20 -8.85 -15.70 9.99
CA GLY A 20 -8.82 -14.55 9.09
C GLY A 20 -8.40 -14.87 7.65
N ASN A 21 -8.60 -13.91 6.75
CA ASN A 21 -8.09 -13.97 5.40
C ASN A 21 -7.02 -12.88 5.21
N PRO A 22 -5.73 -13.23 5.31
CA PRO A 22 -4.66 -12.24 5.30
C PRO A 22 -4.47 -11.56 3.95
N ASN A 23 -4.75 -12.28 2.85
CA ASN A 23 -4.66 -11.76 1.50
C ASN A 23 -5.49 -12.61 0.53
N GLY A 24 -6.72 -12.19 0.28
CA GLY A 24 -7.60 -12.88 -0.66
C GLY A 24 -7.14 -12.78 -2.10
N ASP A 25 -7.46 -13.81 -2.88
CA ASP A 25 -7.22 -13.89 -4.30
C ASP A 25 -8.50 -13.54 -5.07
N PRO A 26 -8.55 -12.41 -5.79
CA PRO A 26 -9.73 -12.03 -6.55
C PRO A 26 -10.08 -13.03 -7.66
N ASP A 27 -9.10 -13.72 -8.22
CA ASP A 27 -9.29 -14.70 -9.29
C ASP A 27 -9.80 -16.06 -8.75
N ALA A 28 -9.66 -16.29 -7.44
CA ALA A 28 -10.09 -17.50 -6.76
C ALA A 28 -11.24 -17.26 -5.76
N GLY A 29 -12.17 -16.36 -6.08
CA GLY A 29 -13.33 -16.09 -5.23
C GLY A 29 -12.96 -15.52 -3.86
N ASN A 30 -11.88 -14.78 -3.78
CA ASN A 30 -11.33 -14.19 -2.55
C ASN A 30 -10.84 -15.22 -1.52
N MET A 31 -10.46 -16.42 -1.95
CA MET A 31 -9.78 -17.40 -1.09
C MET A 31 -8.41 -16.86 -0.64
N PRO A 32 -7.94 -17.19 0.58
CA PRO A 32 -6.56 -16.91 0.98
C PRO A 32 -5.58 -17.48 -0.04
N ARG A 33 -4.57 -16.70 -0.41
CA ARG A 33 -3.53 -17.14 -1.36
C ARG A 33 -2.67 -18.22 -0.75
N VAL A 34 -2.51 -19.32 -1.46
CA VAL A 34 -1.70 -20.46 -1.07
C VAL A 34 -0.85 -20.89 -2.27
N ASP A 35 0.41 -21.21 -2.03
CA ASP A 35 1.30 -21.81 -3.02
C ASP A 35 0.85 -23.25 -3.28
N PRO A 36 0.46 -23.62 -4.51
CA PRO A 36 -0.10 -24.93 -4.79
C PRO A 36 0.91 -26.08 -4.64
N GLU A 37 2.21 -25.81 -4.73
CA GLU A 37 3.24 -26.84 -4.59
C GLU A 37 3.59 -27.13 -3.13
N THR A 38 3.68 -26.07 -2.31
CA THR A 38 4.15 -26.21 -0.92
C THR A 38 3.03 -26.18 0.10
N GLY A 39 1.84 -25.71 -0.28
CA GLY A 39 0.74 -25.44 0.63
C GLY A 39 0.96 -24.23 1.53
N LEU A 40 2.06 -23.49 1.37
CA LEU A 40 2.35 -22.31 2.19
C LEU A 40 1.44 -21.15 1.81
N GLY A 41 0.85 -20.52 2.84
CA GLY A 41 0.08 -19.29 2.66
C GLY A 41 0.96 -18.14 2.18
N ILE A 42 0.41 -17.27 1.33
CA ILE A 42 1.11 -16.14 0.73
C ILE A 42 0.39 -14.84 1.06
N VAL A 43 1.16 -13.85 1.51
CA VAL A 43 0.72 -12.45 1.61
C VAL A 43 1.65 -11.59 0.75
N THR A 44 1.09 -10.93 -0.26
CA THR A 44 1.88 -10.13 -1.21
C THR A 44 2.42 -8.86 -0.55
N ASP A 45 3.54 -8.36 -1.07
CA ASP A 45 4.10 -7.08 -0.64
C ASP A 45 3.13 -5.92 -0.84
N VAL A 46 2.30 -5.97 -1.89
CA VAL A 46 1.25 -4.98 -2.16
C VAL A 46 0.22 -4.95 -1.03
N CYS A 47 -0.19 -6.12 -0.51
CA CYS A 47 -1.10 -6.22 0.62
C CYS A 47 -0.47 -5.60 1.89
N LEU A 48 0.79 -5.94 2.19
CA LEU A 48 1.51 -5.37 3.32
C LEU A 48 1.67 -3.85 3.20
N LYS A 49 2.08 -3.36 2.03
CA LYS A 49 2.19 -1.92 1.74
C LYS A 49 0.84 -1.20 1.89
N ARG A 50 -0.28 -1.84 1.53
CA ARG A 50 -1.62 -1.27 1.76
C ARG A 50 -1.91 -1.10 3.23
N LYS A 51 -1.59 -2.09 4.07
CA LYS A 51 -1.78 -1.99 5.52
C LYS A 51 -0.94 -0.84 6.12
N ILE A 52 0.30 -0.67 5.68
CA ILE A 52 1.17 0.45 6.10
C ILE A 52 0.56 1.80 5.67
N ARG A 53 0.07 1.92 4.43
CA ARG A 53 -0.61 3.13 3.97
C ARG A 53 -1.82 3.49 4.82
N ASN A 54 -2.67 2.50 5.11
CA ASN A 54 -3.86 2.69 5.94
C ASN A 54 -3.49 3.15 7.36
N TYR A 55 -2.43 2.57 7.95
CA TYR A 55 -1.93 3.00 9.24
C TYR A 55 -1.50 4.46 9.22
N VAL A 56 -0.69 4.86 8.23
CA VAL A 56 -0.21 6.24 8.10
C VAL A 56 -1.38 7.21 7.90
N GLU A 57 -2.36 6.86 7.08
CA GLU A 57 -3.59 7.66 6.92
C GLU A 57 -4.31 7.89 8.25
N THR A 58 -4.46 6.81 9.04
CA THR A 58 -5.15 6.88 10.34
C THR A 58 -4.38 7.71 11.36
N VAL A 59 -3.05 7.57 11.43
CA VAL A 59 -2.23 8.21 12.47
C VAL A 59 -1.87 9.64 12.11
N LYS A 60 -1.72 9.95 10.82
CA LYS A 60 -1.27 11.26 10.33
C LYS A 60 -2.38 12.13 9.74
N GLU A 61 -3.58 11.58 9.48
CA GLU A 61 -4.77 12.32 9.02
C GLU A 61 -4.46 13.30 7.87
N ASP A 62 -3.75 12.84 6.84
CA ASP A 62 -3.31 13.65 5.69
C ASP A 62 -2.42 14.87 6.06
N ALA A 63 -1.71 14.82 7.18
CA ALA A 63 -0.75 15.87 7.57
C ALA A 63 0.28 16.14 6.47
N THR A 64 0.76 17.36 6.40
CA THR A 64 1.75 17.78 5.40
C THR A 64 2.97 16.87 5.38
N GLY A 65 3.29 16.31 4.20
CA GLY A 65 4.38 15.38 4.00
C GLY A 65 4.06 13.92 4.34
N TYR A 66 2.87 13.62 4.86
CA TYR A 66 2.45 12.26 5.23
C TYR A 66 1.20 11.78 4.49
N ARG A 67 0.79 12.48 3.46
CA ARG A 67 -0.32 12.07 2.59
C ARG A 67 0.03 10.77 1.87
N ILE A 68 -0.99 10.05 1.44
CA ILE A 68 -0.86 8.80 0.66
C ILE A 68 -1.23 9.06 -0.79
N TYR A 69 -0.31 8.72 -1.70
CA TYR A 69 -0.50 8.84 -3.15
C TYR A 69 -1.42 7.75 -3.70
N VAL A 70 -1.14 6.49 -3.34
CA VAL A 70 -1.97 5.34 -3.74
C VAL A 70 -3.08 5.17 -2.71
N LYS A 71 -4.09 6.04 -2.77
CA LYS A 71 -5.24 6.09 -1.86
C LYS A 71 -6.44 5.37 -2.46
N ASP A 72 -7.22 4.67 -1.64
CA ASP A 72 -8.42 3.99 -2.09
C ASP A 72 -9.49 4.98 -2.56
N GLY A 73 -10.14 4.69 -3.69
CA GLY A 73 -11.18 5.54 -4.27
C GLY A 73 -10.72 6.90 -4.83
N VAL A 74 -9.42 7.20 -4.80
CA VAL A 74 -8.87 8.46 -5.32
C VAL A 74 -8.05 8.22 -6.59
N PRO A 75 -8.41 8.83 -7.72
CA PRO A 75 -7.61 8.74 -8.94
C PRO A 75 -6.23 9.39 -8.77
N LEU A 76 -5.18 8.73 -9.23
CA LEU A 76 -3.78 9.21 -9.12
C LEU A 76 -3.57 10.58 -9.78
N ASN A 77 -4.24 10.83 -10.90
CA ASN A 77 -4.12 12.11 -11.64
C ASN A 77 -4.55 13.33 -10.83
N ARG A 78 -5.34 13.18 -9.76
CA ARG A 78 -5.71 14.27 -8.87
C ARG A 78 -4.49 14.78 -8.09
N SER A 79 -3.70 13.87 -7.55
CA SER A 79 -2.45 14.19 -6.84
C SER A 79 -1.38 14.73 -7.80
N ASP A 80 -1.38 14.22 -9.05
CA ASP A 80 -0.47 14.69 -10.10
C ASP A 80 -0.80 16.15 -10.48
N ALA A 81 -2.08 16.51 -10.58
CA ALA A 81 -2.52 17.88 -10.85
C ALA A 81 -2.10 18.86 -9.75
N GLU A 82 -2.07 18.42 -8.49
CA GLU A 82 -1.56 19.23 -7.38
C GLU A 82 -0.06 19.50 -7.51
N ALA A 83 0.73 18.50 -7.92
CA ALA A 83 2.16 18.68 -8.19
C ALA A 83 2.40 19.68 -9.33
N TYR A 84 1.60 19.63 -10.38
CA TYR A 84 1.66 20.62 -11.46
C TYR A 84 1.32 22.03 -10.96
N ALA A 85 0.22 22.16 -10.24
CA ALA A 85 -0.19 23.48 -9.70
C ALA A 85 0.86 24.07 -8.76
N ALA A 86 1.49 23.24 -7.92
CA ALA A 86 2.51 23.67 -6.97
C ALA A 86 3.80 24.16 -7.67
N LEU A 87 4.08 23.67 -8.86
CA LEU A 87 5.24 24.08 -9.68
C LEU A 87 4.86 25.06 -10.78
N ASP A 88 3.62 25.58 -10.73
CA ASP A 88 3.07 26.49 -11.72
C ASP A 88 3.16 25.93 -13.15
N VAL A 89 2.94 24.62 -13.31
CA VAL A 89 2.95 23.90 -14.60
C VAL A 89 1.52 23.68 -15.06
N ASP A 90 1.22 24.02 -16.32
CA ASP A 90 -0.04 23.73 -16.99
C ASP A 90 0.24 22.74 -18.13
N GLU A 91 -0.72 21.87 -18.46
CA GLU A 91 -0.62 20.94 -19.60
C GLU A 91 -0.31 21.64 -20.94
N LYS A 92 -0.74 22.90 -21.09
CA LYS A 92 -0.49 23.70 -22.30
C LYS A 92 0.92 24.28 -22.34
N THR A 93 1.50 24.63 -21.19
CA THR A 93 2.79 25.31 -21.08
C THR A 93 3.95 24.38 -20.72
N VAL A 94 3.67 23.13 -20.36
CA VAL A 94 4.65 22.15 -19.88
C VAL A 94 5.82 21.96 -20.84
N LYS A 95 5.57 21.95 -22.16
CA LYS A 95 6.63 21.76 -23.17
C LYS A 95 7.58 22.95 -23.22
N GLU A 96 7.05 24.17 -23.07
CA GLU A 96 7.86 25.40 -23.04
C GLU A 96 8.63 25.50 -21.73
N LYS A 97 7.99 25.20 -20.60
CA LYS A 97 8.64 25.18 -19.28
C LYS A 97 9.74 24.12 -19.21
N LYS A 98 9.53 22.93 -19.79
CA LYS A 98 10.56 21.90 -19.84
C LYS A 98 11.78 22.30 -20.70
N LYS A 99 11.57 23.09 -21.75
CA LYS A 99 12.70 23.67 -22.53
C LYS A 99 13.47 24.71 -21.74
N ALA A 100 12.76 25.50 -20.93
CA ALA A 100 13.36 26.51 -20.07
C ALA A 100 14.02 25.92 -18.81
N ASP A 101 13.47 24.83 -18.28
CA ASP A 101 13.93 24.13 -17.09
C ASP A 101 14.08 22.61 -17.37
N PRO A 102 15.27 22.14 -17.79
CA PRO A 102 15.54 20.73 -18.06
C PRO A 102 15.34 19.82 -16.82
N ASP A 103 15.43 20.38 -15.61
CA ASP A 103 15.27 19.67 -14.35
C ASP A 103 13.82 19.57 -13.86
N LEU A 104 12.85 20.06 -14.63
CA LEU A 104 11.45 20.09 -14.23
C LEU A 104 10.92 18.72 -13.81
N ASP A 105 11.26 17.65 -14.55
CA ASP A 105 10.87 16.28 -14.23
C ASP A 105 11.36 15.86 -12.83
N ARG A 106 12.57 16.28 -12.47
CA ARG A 106 13.16 16.01 -11.16
C ARG A 106 12.43 16.80 -10.07
N LYS A 107 12.11 18.06 -10.31
CA LYS A 107 11.37 18.91 -9.35
C LYS A 107 9.99 18.35 -9.05
N VAL A 108 9.29 17.82 -10.06
CA VAL A 108 8.00 17.13 -9.85
C VAL A 108 8.19 15.89 -8.98
N ARG A 109 9.19 15.04 -9.24
CA ARG A 109 9.49 13.87 -8.40
C ARG A 109 9.82 14.26 -6.96
N ASP A 110 10.65 15.28 -6.78
CA ASP A 110 11.06 15.77 -5.46
C ASP A 110 9.84 16.29 -4.69
N TRP A 111 8.94 17.01 -5.36
CA TRP A 111 7.69 17.46 -4.78
C TRP A 111 6.80 16.28 -4.37
N MET A 112 6.67 15.25 -5.21
CA MET A 112 5.91 14.03 -4.89
C MET A 112 6.51 13.31 -3.69
N CYS A 113 7.83 13.14 -3.64
CA CYS A 113 8.51 12.55 -2.49
C CYS A 113 8.33 13.37 -1.20
N ALA A 114 8.32 14.71 -1.30
CA ALA A 114 8.14 15.59 -0.14
C ALA A 114 6.73 15.53 0.46
N ASN A 115 5.71 15.34 -0.39
CA ASN A 115 4.31 15.42 0.03
C ASN A 115 3.65 14.07 0.32
N PHE A 116 4.15 12.98 -0.29
CA PHE A 116 3.53 11.65 -0.17
C PHE A 116 4.48 10.67 0.53
N TYR A 117 4.07 10.20 1.70
CA TYR A 117 4.85 9.25 2.50
C TYR A 117 5.13 7.95 1.74
N ASP A 118 4.13 7.38 1.06
CA ASP A 118 4.26 6.11 0.36
C ASP A 118 5.15 6.20 -0.90
N VAL A 119 5.17 7.35 -1.59
CA VAL A 119 6.13 7.62 -2.68
C VAL A 119 7.54 7.69 -2.12
N ARG A 120 7.73 8.42 -1.02
CA ARG A 120 9.03 8.57 -0.34
C ARG A 120 9.54 7.25 0.22
N THR A 121 8.64 6.38 0.69
CA THR A 121 8.96 5.11 1.35
C THR A 121 9.15 3.96 0.36
N PHE A 122 8.16 3.71 -0.49
CA PHE A 122 8.11 2.55 -1.39
C PHE A 122 8.47 2.87 -2.83
N GLY A 123 8.45 4.14 -3.19
CA GLY A 123 8.55 4.60 -4.56
C GLY A 123 7.23 4.53 -5.31
N ALA A 124 7.25 5.00 -6.55
CA ALA A 124 6.11 4.95 -7.46
C ALA A 124 6.57 4.96 -8.92
N VAL A 125 5.70 4.45 -9.79
CA VAL A 125 5.83 4.59 -11.24
C VAL A 125 4.89 5.72 -11.67
N MET A 126 5.44 6.83 -12.10
CA MET A 126 4.71 8.06 -12.43
C MET A 126 4.36 8.12 -13.93
N THR A 127 3.60 7.13 -14.40
CA THR A 127 3.21 7.03 -15.83
C THR A 127 2.14 8.02 -16.25
N THR A 128 1.33 8.49 -15.32
CA THR A 128 0.27 9.48 -15.58
C THR A 128 0.80 10.82 -16.04
N PHE A 129 2.00 11.19 -15.62
CA PHE A 129 2.69 12.41 -16.08
C PHE A 129 3.14 12.37 -17.55
N VAL A 130 3.18 11.19 -18.17
CA VAL A 130 3.58 11.03 -19.58
C VAL A 130 2.63 11.76 -20.54
N LYS A 131 1.33 11.82 -20.22
CA LYS A 131 0.35 12.55 -21.03
C LYS A 131 0.65 14.05 -21.12
N ALA A 132 1.26 14.60 -20.09
CA ALA A 132 1.68 16.00 -20.04
C ALA A 132 3.13 16.21 -20.53
N ALA A 133 3.70 15.26 -21.25
CA ALA A 133 5.09 15.30 -21.76
C ALA A 133 6.18 15.40 -20.69
N LEU A 134 5.86 15.11 -19.42
CA LEU A 134 6.84 14.98 -18.34
C LEU A 134 7.21 13.51 -18.18
N ASN A 135 8.50 13.22 -18.23
CA ASN A 135 9.01 11.87 -17.99
C ASN A 135 9.57 11.78 -16.56
N CYS A 136 8.66 11.82 -15.57
CA CYS A 136 9.05 11.67 -14.17
C CYS A 136 9.57 10.27 -13.84
N GLY A 137 9.28 9.29 -14.71
CA GLY A 137 9.85 7.94 -14.67
C GLY A 137 9.44 7.16 -13.42
N GLN A 138 10.37 6.34 -12.97
CA GLN A 138 10.21 5.51 -11.79
C GLN A 138 11.00 6.10 -10.62
N VAL A 139 10.32 6.30 -9.49
CA VAL A 139 10.96 6.56 -8.20
C VAL A 139 11.18 5.22 -7.49
N ARG A 140 12.42 4.90 -7.18
CA ARG A 140 12.76 3.73 -6.36
C ARG A 140 12.81 4.14 -4.90
N GLY A 141 11.87 3.60 -4.11
CA GLY A 141 11.83 3.85 -2.67
C GLY A 141 12.87 3.03 -1.91
N PRO A 142 13.32 3.51 -0.75
CA PRO A 142 14.30 2.84 0.08
C PRO A 142 13.77 1.58 0.75
N VAL A 143 12.46 1.47 1.01
CA VAL A 143 11.86 0.33 1.71
C VAL A 143 11.34 -0.69 0.71
N GLN A 144 11.85 -1.90 0.82
CA GLN A 144 11.43 -3.05 0.01
C GLN A 144 10.96 -4.17 0.95
N LEU A 145 9.81 -4.74 0.64
CA LEU A 145 9.25 -5.91 1.33
C LEU A 145 9.18 -7.08 0.37
N GLY A 146 9.54 -8.27 0.83
CA GLY A 146 9.25 -9.51 0.15
C GLY A 146 7.79 -9.92 0.29
N PHE A 147 7.39 -11.01 -0.36
CA PHE A 147 6.15 -11.68 -0.03
C PHE A 147 6.29 -12.36 1.34
N ALA A 148 5.30 -12.22 2.21
CA ALA A 148 5.24 -13.04 3.39
C ALA A 148 4.78 -14.46 3.02
N ARG A 149 5.41 -15.45 3.64
CA ARG A 149 5.02 -16.86 3.52
C ARG A 149 4.74 -17.43 4.89
N SER A 150 3.74 -18.29 4.99
CA SER A 150 3.51 -19.00 6.24
C SER A 150 4.67 -19.96 6.56
N VAL A 151 4.96 -20.15 7.85
CA VAL A 151 6.03 -21.03 8.31
C VAL A 151 5.66 -22.50 8.07
N GLU A 152 4.37 -22.81 8.20
CA GLU A 152 3.80 -24.12 7.94
C GLU A 152 2.69 -24.01 6.87
N PRO A 153 2.32 -25.13 6.22
CA PRO A 153 1.22 -25.14 5.28
C PRO A 153 -0.07 -24.55 5.88
N ALA A 154 -0.69 -23.63 5.16
CA ALA A 154 -1.94 -22.97 5.56
C ALA A 154 -3.10 -23.57 4.76
N ILE A 155 -4.06 -24.17 5.45
CA ILE A 155 -5.21 -24.82 4.82
C ILE A 155 -6.42 -23.87 4.93
N PRO A 156 -6.87 -23.25 3.83
CA PRO A 156 -8.06 -22.42 3.83
C PRO A 156 -9.32 -23.25 4.15
N GLN A 157 -10.19 -22.70 4.97
CA GLN A 157 -11.50 -23.28 5.24
C GLN A 157 -12.60 -22.37 4.70
N GLU A 158 -13.60 -22.99 4.08
CA GLU A 158 -14.83 -22.31 3.71
C GLU A 158 -15.82 -22.39 4.87
N ILE A 159 -16.29 -21.23 5.33
CA ILE A 159 -17.27 -21.11 6.39
C ILE A 159 -18.52 -20.46 5.82
N THR A 160 -19.67 -21.12 6.00
CA THR A 160 -20.96 -20.55 5.67
C THR A 160 -21.39 -19.61 6.80
N ILE A 161 -21.72 -18.38 6.45
CA ILE A 161 -22.25 -17.38 7.36
C ILE A 161 -23.69 -17.05 6.98
N THR A 162 -24.54 -16.84 7.97
CA THR A 162 -25.95 -16.46 7.77
C THR A 162 -26.20 -15.05 8.26
N ARG A 163 -26.90 -14.29 7.42
CA ARG A 163 -27.40 -12.96 7.79
C ARG A 163 -28.91 -13.04 7.97
N VAL A 164 -29.39 -12.56 9.10
CA VAL A 164 -30.84 -12.54 9.44
C VAL A 164 -31.58 -11.46 8.64
N ALA A 165 -30.89 -10.38 8.26
CA ALA A 165 -31.46 -9.31 7.46
C ALA A 165 -31.45 -9.64 5.97
N ILE A 166 -32.56 -9.42 5.28
CA ILE A 166 -32.79 -9.70 3.87
C ILE A 166 -32.64 -8.39 3.07
N THR A 167 -32.20 -8.50 1.81
CA THR A 167 -31.81 -7.32 1.00
C THR A 167 -33.01 -6.60 0.39
N THR A 168 -34.08 -7.34 0.02
CA THR A 168 -35.28 -6.76 -0.63
C THR A 168 -36.57 -7.35 -0.05
N GLU A 169 -37.66 -6.57 -0.09
CA GLU A 169 -38.98 -7.05 0.35
C GLU A 169 -39.46 -8.28 -0.43
N ALA A 170 -39.16 -8.35 -1.74
CA ALA A 170 -39.49 -9.49 -2.59
C ALA A 170 -38.76 -10.78 -2.20
N ASP A 171 -37.56 -10.67 -1.65
CA ASP A 171 -36.81 -11.82 -1.12
C ASP A 171 -37.28 -12.22 0.26
N ALA A 172 -37.83 -11.29 1.06
CA ALA A 172 -38.39 -11.53 2.39
C ALA A 172 -39.57 -12.50 2.38
N GLU A 173 -40.35 -12.50 1.29
CA GLU A 173 -41.49 -13.43 1.14
C GLU A 173 -41.03 -14.87 0.82
N LYS A 174 -39.80 -15.06 0.36
CA LYS A 174 -39.29 -16.37 -0.11
C LYS A 174 -38.18 -16.98 0.76
N LYS A 175 -37.44 -16.17 1.50
CA LYS A 175 -36.28 -16.61 2.30
C LYS A 175 -36.26 -15.89 3.64
N GLY A 176 -36.11 -16.65 4.74
CA GLY A 176 -35.96 -16.06 6.08
C GLY A 176 -34.57 -15.59 6.43
N THR A 177 -33.55 -16.00 5.66
CA THR A 177 -32.14 -15.71 5.91
C THR A 177 -31.35 -15.66 4.59
N GLU A 178 -30.30 -14.88 4.54
CA GLU A 178 -29.36 -14.87 3.43
C GLU A 178 -28.04 -15.54 3.86
N MET A 179 -27.56 -16.48 3.05
CA MET A 179 -26.32 -17.21 3.31
C MET A 179 -25.19 -16.63 2.46
N GLY A 180 -24.05 -16.41 3.08
CA GLY A 180 -22.79 -16.04 2.44
C GLY A 180 -21.71 -17.07 2.76
N ARG A 181 -20.60 -17.01 2.01
CA ARG A 181 -19.41 -17.84 2.23
C ARG A 181 -18.25 -16.94 2.58
N LYS A 182 -17.46 -17.35 3.57
CA LYS A 182 -16.22 -16.70 3.97
C LYS A 182 -15.11 -17.75 3.95
N TYR A 183 -13.97 -17.38 3.36
CA TYR A 183 -12.77 -18.21 3.39
C TYR A 183 -11.82 -17.65 4.43
N VAL A 184 -11.32 -18.52 5.31
CA VAL A 184 -10.40 -18.16 6.39
C VAL A 184 -9.26 -19.13 6.50
N ILE A 185 -8.12 -18.67 7.00
CA ILE A 185 -7.07 -19.49 7.57
C ILE A 185 -7.38 -19.62 9.06
N PRO A 186 -7.56 -20.85 9.61
CA PRO A 186 -7.82 -21.03 11.03
C PRO A 186 -6.70 -20.47 11.90
N TYR A 187 -5.46 -20.81 11.54
CA TYR A 187 -4.26 -20.23 12.12
C TYR A 187 -3.10 -20.32 11.11
N GLY A 188 -2.23 -19.33 11.08
CA GLY A 188 -1.00 -19.34 10.32
C GLY A 188 -0.02 -18.28 10.82
N LEU A 189 1.22 -18.68 11.09
CA LEU A 189 2.33 -17.78 11.37
C LEU A 189 3.04 -17.45 10.06
N TYR A 190 3.14 -16.16 9.73
CA TYR A 190 3.76 -15.67 8.50
C TYR A 190 5.07 -14.96 8.78
N ARG A 191 6.04 -15.12 7.87
CA ARG A 191 7.35 -14.49 7.89
C ARG A 191 7.55 -13.67 6.62
N CYS A 192 7.95 -12.42 6.77
CA CYS A 192 8.28 -11.49 5.68
C CYS A 192 9.66 -10.88 5.91
N GLU A 193 10.46 -10.76 4.86
CA GLU A 193 11.73 -10.07 4.87
C GLU A 193 11.57 -8.65 4.34
N GLY A 194 12.27 -7.71 4.97
CA GLY A 194 12.27 -6.31 4.58
C GLY A 194 13.66 -5.70 4.57
N TYR A 195 13.84 -4.72 3.71
CA TYR A 195 15.12 -4.05 3.48
C TYR A 195 14.90 -2.55 3.40
N VAL A 196 15.81 -1.79 4.03
CA VAL A 196 15.82 -0.32 3.96
C VAL A 196 17.18 0.16 3.46
N SER A 197 17.19 0.87 2.32
CA SER A 197 18.40 1.36 1.68
C SER A 197 18.66 2.83 1.98
N ALA A 198 19.66 3.12 2.81
CA ALA A 198 20.10 4.49 3.05
C ALA A 198 20.59 5.21 1.79
N ASN A 199 21.15 4.49 0.83
CA ASN A 199 21.59 5.08 -0.43
C ASN A 199 20.42 5.62 -1.25
N LEU A 200 19.32 4.86 -1.36
CA LEU A 200 18.10 5.32 -2.04
C LEU A 200 17.42 6.46 -1.27
N ALA A 201 17.39 6.40 0.06
CA ALA A 201 16.88 7.48 0.89
C ALA A 201 17.60 8.81 0.60
N ARG A 202 18.94 8.80 0.62
CA ARG A 202 19.76 10.01 0.43
C ARG A 202 19.75 10.53 -1.01
N LYS A 203 19.79 9.63 -2.00
CA LYS A 203 19.94 10.03 -3.40
C LYS A 203 18.65 10.25 -4.15
N THR A 204 17.52 9.68 -3.65
CA THR A 204 16.30 9.62 -4.44
C THR A 204 15.09 10.22 -3.72
N THR A 205 14.78 9.82 -2.49
CA THR A 205 13.47 10.13 -1.92
C THR A 205 13.48 11.07 -0.72
N GLY A 206 14.59 11.16 -0.02
CA GLY A 206 14.65 11.94 1.24
C GLY A 206 14.02 11.24 2.45
N PHE A 207 13.82 9.90 2.40
CA PHE A 207 13.25 9.13 3.51
C PHE A 207 14.07 9.32 4.78
N SER A 208 13.42 9.80 5.85
CA SER A 208 14.06 10.30 7.06
C SER A 208 14.01 9.30 8.22
N GLU A 209 14.73 9.63 9.33
CA GLU A 209 14.65 8.86 10.57
C GLU A 209 13.23 8.92 11.18
N GLU A 210 12.50 10.02 11.01
CA GLU A 210 11.10 10.13 11.43
C GLU A 210 10.18 9.22 10.62
N ASP A 211 10.41 9.14 9.30
CA ASP A 211 9.69 8.22 8.43
C ASP A 211 9.96 6.76 8.80
N LEU A 212 11.22 6.46 9.15
CA LEU A 212 11.64 5.13 9.59
C LEU A 212 11.00 4.77 10.94
N SER A 213 10.96 5.70 11.88
CA SER A 213 10.28 5.49 13.17
C SER A 213 8.81 5.18 12.96
N LEU A 214 8.12 5.95 12.11
CA LEU A 214 6.72 5.71 11.77
C LEU A 214 6.50 4.31 11.12
N LEU A 215 7.45 3.87 10.29
CA LEU A 215 7.42 2.52 9.72
C LEU A 215 7.54 1.46 10.81
N TRP A 216 8.48 1.60 11.76
CA TRP A 216 8.65 0.67 12.87
C TRP A 216 7.42 0.63 13.77
N ASP A 217 6.85 1.78 14.10
CA ASP A 217 5.60 1.86 14.88
C ASP A 217 4.46 1.11 14.20
N CYS A 218 4.32 1.27 12.86
CA CYS A 218 3.35 0.55 12.08
C CYS A 218 3.54 -0.97 12.12
N LEU A 219 4.79 -1.43 11.99
CA LEU A 219 5.10 -2.87 11.96
C LEU A 219 4.94 -3.55 13.33
N LEU A 220 5.06 -2.78 14.42
CA LEU A 220 4.81 -3.26 15.78
C LEU A 220 3.35 -3.17 16.20
N TYR A 221 2.55 -2.36 15.50
CA TYR A 221 1.15 -2.17 15.81
C TYR A 221 0.31 -3.29 15.18
N THR A 222 -0.41 -4.03 16.02
CA THR A 222 -1.46 -4.95 15.55
C THR A 222 -2.65 -4.15 15.07
N SER A 223 -2.71 -3.88 13.77
CA SER A 223 -3.87 -3.23 13.17
C SER A 223 -4.95 -4.27 12.90
N PRO A 224 -6.10 -4.24 13.57
CA PRO A 224 -7.27 -4.98 13.11
C PRO A 224 -7.63 -4.46 11.71
N SER A 225 -7.80 -5.37 10.75
CA SER A 225 -8.34 -4.99 9.46
C SER A 225 -9.76 -4.45 9.64
N PRO A 226 -10.17 -3.37 8.93
CA PRO A 226 -11.55 -2.90 8.97
C PRO A 226 -12.59 -3.98 8.58
N ARG A 227 -12.13 -5.07 7.94
CA ARG A 227 -12.96 -6.23 7.60
C ARG A 227 -13.04 -7.26 8.73
N ASP A 228 -12.20 -7.15 9.75
CA ASP A 228 -12.18 -8.08 10.90
C ASP A 228 -13.04 -7.57 12.07
N SER A 229 -13.62 -6.37 11.92
CA SER A 229 -14.46 -5.72 12.95
C SER A 229 -15.98 -5.84 12.71
N THR A 230 -16.41 -6.81 11.89
CA THR A 230 -17.85 -7.11 11.70
C THR A 230 -18.17 -8.56 11.95
#